data_ac0c5c3bd13ada51a5e2b432b9008d07
#
_entry.id   ac0c5c3bd13ada51a5e2b432b9008d07
#
_cell.length_a   1.000
_cell.length_b   1.000
_cell.length_c   1.000
_cell.angle_alpha   90.00
_cell.angle_beta   90.00
_cell.angle_gamma   90.00
#
_symmetry.space_group_name_H-M   'P 1'
#
loop_
_entity.id
_entity.type
_entity.pdbx_description
1 polymer ?
#
loop_
_entity_poly.entity_id
_entity_poly.type
_entity_poly.pdbx_seq_one_letter_code
_entity_poly.pdbx_strand_id
1 'polypeptide(L)'
;MRQKTALLGLFLIVAAQPAWAFYCGQLLVKEGDYKLQVLDKCGQPDYSDSRVEYRSTVLRGSGIQQPGLDFINQVPVQIEEWTYDFGRRRFMQFLHFENGRLIYINNLGYGTLNGSE
;
A
#
# COMPACT_ATOMS: atom_id res chain seq x y z
N MET A 1 49.02 -31.39 6.63
CA MET A 1 47.82 -31.38 5.78
C MET A 1 46.81 -30.41 6.32
N ARG A 2 46.65 -29.33 5.67
CA ARG A 2 45.72 -28.31 6.12
C ARG A 2 44.56 -28.25 5.17
N GLN A 3 43.41 -28.53 5.71
CA GLN A 3 42.20 -28.31 4.99
C GLN A 3 41.92 -26.82 4.99
N LYS A 4 42.02 -26.24 3.83
CA LYS A 4 41.51 -24.92 3.64
C LYS A 4 40.02 -25.03 3.53
N THR A 5 39.33 -24.79 4.62
CA THR A 5 37.91 -24.57 4.57
C THR A 5 37.70 -23.25 3.86
N ALA A 6 37.31 -23.35 2.60
CA ALA A 6 36.81 -22.21 1.91
C ALA A 6 35.51 -21.85 2.58
N LEU A 7 35.53 -20.79 3.34
CA LEU A 7 34.30 -20.15 3.80
C LEU A 7 33.63 -19.58 2.57
N LEU A 8 32.74 -20.37 2.00
CA LEU A 8 31.76 -19.86 1.09
C LEU A 8 30.82 -18.99 1.91
N GLY A 9 31.11 -17.70 1.92
CA GLY A 9 30.18 -16.74 2.46
C GLY A 9 28.91 -16.81 1.64
N LEU A 10 27.89 -17.36 2.23
CA LEU A 10 26.56 -17.29 1.65
C LEU A 10 26.12 -15.85 1.71
N PHE A 11 26.32 -15.13 0.62
CA PHE A 11 25.74 -13.81 0.46
C PHE A 11 24.26 -13.97 0.21
N LEU A 12 23.50 -13.95 1.29
CA LEU A 12 22.06 -13.73 1.20
C LEU A 12 21.86 -12.29 0.74
N ILE A 13 21.75 -12.10 -0.55
CA ILE A 13 21.26 -10.83 -1.08
C ILE A 13 19.78 -10.81 -0.79
N VAL A 14 19.43 -10.30 0.37
CA VAL A 14 18.05 -9.96 0.64
C VAL A 14 17.79 -8.71 -0.17
N ALA A 15 17.08 -8.86 -1.29
CA ALA A 15 16.56 -7.73 -2.02
C ALA A 15 15.62 -6.98 -1.07
N ALA A 16 16.13 -5.90 -0.47
CA ALA A 16 15.30 -5.03 0.34
C ALA A 16 14.31 -4.34 -0.58
N GLN A 17 13.10 -4.84 -0.62
CA GLN A 17 12.02 -4.12 -1.26
C GLN A 17 11.71 -2.91 -0.39
N PRO A 18 11.58 -1.71 -0.98
CA PRO A 18 11.16 -0.56 -0.22
C PRO A 18 9.73 -0.81 0.27
N ALA A 19 9.61 -1.24 1.51
CA ALA A 19 8.33 -1.30 2.16
C ALA A 19 8.02 0.11 2.64
N TRP A 20 7.08 0.74 1.98
CA TRP A 20 6.57 2.02 2.41
C TRP A 20 5.74 1.81 3.66
N ALA A 21 6.19 2.39 4.76
CA ALA A 21 5.54 2.30 6.04
C ALA A 21 5.84 3.55 6.85
N PHE A 22 4.98 3.89 7.77
CA PHE A 22 5.18 5.03 8.66
C PHE A 22 4.63 4.74 10.04
N TYR A 23 5.08 5.52 11.01
CA TYR A 23 4.64 5.38 12.38
C TYR A 23 3.61 6.45 12.76
N CYS A 24 2.54 6.01 13.40
CA CYS A 24 1.63 6.87 14.16
C CYS A 24 1.96 6.65 15.65
N GLY A 25 2.71 7.58 16.23
CA GLY A 25 3.27 7.34 17.54
C GLY A 25 4.25 6.17 17.50
N GLN A 26 3.94 5.11 18.23
CA GLN A 26 4.75 3.89 18.25
C GLN A 26 4.19 2.77 17.37
N LEU A 27 3.07 3.01 16.71
CA LEU A 27 2.36 2.00 15.94
C LEU A 27 2.68 2.13 14.46
N LEU A 28 3.10 1.03 13.85
CA LEU A 28 3.49 0.99 12.45
C LEU A 28 2.29 0.77 11.56
N VAL A 29 2.15 1.62 10.55
CA VAL A 29 1.20 1.47 9.45
C VAL A 29 1.95 0.98 8.23
N LYS A 30 1.45 -0.09 7.61
CA LYS A 30 2.09 -0.71 6.46
C LYS A 30 1.07 -1.16 5.45
N GLU A 31 1.53 -1.39 4.24
CA GLU A 31 0.69 -1.97 3.18
C GLU A 31 0.09 -3.30 3.64
N GLY A 32 -1.16 -3.51 3.30
CA GLY A 32 -1.93 -4.65 3.72
C GLY A 32 -2.79 -4.42 4.97
N ASP A 33 -2.57 -3.33 5.70
CA ASP A 33 -3.41 -2.99 6.85
C ASP A 33 -4.83 -2.67 6.40
N TYR A 34 -5.81 -3.03 7.22
CA TYR A 34 -7.19 -2.65 6.97
C TYR A 34 -7.47 -1.24 7.46
N LYS A 35 -8.47 -0.60 6.87
CA LYS A 35 -8.88 0.76 7.25
C LYS A 35 -9.08 0.93 8.76
N LEU A 36 -9.76 -0.03 9.38
CA LEU A 36 -10.01 0.03 10.81
C LEU A 36 -8.72 -0.04 11.62
N GLN A 37 -7.75 -0.80 11.16
CA GLN A 37 -6.44 -0.86 11.82
C GLN A 37 -5.72 0.48 11.75
N VAL A 38 -5.79 1.14 10.59
CA VAL A 38 -5.17 2.45 10.41
C VAL A 38 -5.88 3.51 11.25
N LEU A 39 -7.21 3.49 11.29
CA LEU A 39 -7.99 4.38 12.15
C LEU A 39 -7.64 4.19 13.62
N ASP A 40 -7.46 2.95 14.04
CA ASP A 40 -7.11 2.63 15.42
C ASP A 40 -5.70 3.12 15.76
N LYS A 41 -4.78 3.00 14.84
CA LYS A 41 -3.39 3.43 15.02
C LYS A 41 -3.19 4.94 14.93
N CYS A 42 -3.88 5.60 14.02
CA CYS A 42 -3.62 6.99 13.62
C CYS A 42 -4.76 7.95 13.89
N GLY A 43 -5.96 7.44 14.15
CA GLY A 43 -7.15 8.27 14.23
C GLY A 43 -7.65 8.70 12.86
N GLN A 44 -8.50 9.71 12.84
CA GLN A 44 -9.09 10.22 11.60
C GLN A 44 -8.04 10.89 10.72
N PRO A 45 -8.08 10.69 9.41
CA PRO A 45 -7.19 11.41 8.51
C PRO A 45 -7.56 12.89 8.44
N ASP A 46 -6.60 13.71 8.07
CA ASP A 46 -6.82 15.15 7.89
C ASP A 46 -7.60 15.44 6.60
N TYR A 47 -7.36 14.63 5.57
CA TYR A 47 -8.11 14.71 4.32
C TYR A 47 -8.50 13.29 3.89
N SER A 48 -9.67 13.16 3.33
CA SER A 48 -10.14 11.89 2.79
C SER A 48 -10.97 12.11 1.53
N ASP A 49 -10.84 11.19 0.60
CA ASP A 49 -11.63 11.13 -0.62
C ASP A 49 -12.09 9.69 -0.84
N SER A 50 -13.27 9.55 -1.39
CA SER A 50 -13.87 8.23 -1.62
C SER A 50 -14.55 8.21 -2.97
N ARG A 51 -14.32 7.14 -3.72
CA ARG A 51 -14.93 6.95 -5.02
C ARG A 51 -15.04 5.48 -5.36
N VAL A 52 -15.87 5.16 -6.33
CA VAL A 52 -15.95 3.82 -6.90
C VAL A 52 -15.35 3.85 -8.29
N GLU A 53 -14.39 2.97 -8.53
CA GLU A 53 -13.82 2.78 -9.85
C GLU A 53 -14.25 1.42 -10.38
N TYR A 54 -14.54 1.34 -11.66
CA TYR A 54 -14.88 0.08 -12.31
C TYR A 54 -13.68 -0.42 -13.08
N ARG A 55 -13.26 -1.64 -12.76
CA ARG A 55 -12.14 -2.29 -13.43
C ARG A 55 -12.63 -3.37 -14.35
N SER A 56 -12.15 -3.33 -15.59
CA SER A 56 -12.47 -4.35 -16.56
C SER A 56 -11.56 -5.55 -16.39
N THR A 57 -12.16 -6.72 -16.19
CA THR A 57 -11.45 -7.98 -16.21
C THR A 57 -11.88 -8.77 -17.44
N VAL A 58 -10.90 -9.21 -18.21
CA VAL A 58 -11.15 -10.09 -19.34
C VAL A 58 -11.22 -11.52 -18.82
N LEU A 59 -12.42 -12.08 -18.82
CA LEU A 59 -12.59 -13.47 -18.48
C LEU A 59 -12.38 -14.30 -19.75
N ARG A 60 -11.22 -14.92 -19.86
CA ARG A 60 -11.00 -15.97 -20.85
C ARG A 60 -11.57 -17.25 -20.29
N GLY A 61 -12.79 -17.57 -20.69
CA GLY A 61 -13.39 -18.85 -20.33
C GLY A 61 -12.65 -19.99 -21.01
N SER A 62 -12.09 -20.87 -20.20
CA SER A 62 -11.62 -22.16 -20.69
C SER A 62 -12.84 -22.98 -21.12
N GLY A 63 -13.02 -23.16 -22.40
CA GLY A 63 -14.12 -23.97 -22.96
C GLY A 63 -14.96 -23.27 -24.00
N ILE A 64 -14.84 -21.97 -24.17
CA ILE A 64 -15.50 -21.26 -25.25
C ILE A 64 -14.53 -21.16 -26.41
N GLN A 65 -14.74 -22.02 -27.38
CA GLN A 65 -13.88 -22.11 -28.55
C GLN A 65 -14.28 -21.13 -29.65
N GLN A 66 -14.80 -19.99 -29.30
CA GLN A 66 -15.11 -18.97 -30.30
C GLN A 66 -14.09 -17.87 -30.22
N PRO A 67 -13.21 -17.75 -31.21
CA PRO A 67 -12.23 -16.67 -31.23
C PRO A 67 -12.98 -15.34 -31.34
N GLY A 68 -12.74 -14.44 -30.43
CA GLY A 68 -13.28 -13.10 -30.41
C GLY A 68 -14.40 -12.83 -29.40
N LEU A 69 -14.84 -13.83 -28.64
CA LEU A 69 -15.77 -13.64 -27.54
C LEU A 69 -15.04 -13.54 -26.21
N ASP A 70 -14.49 -12.36 -25.96
CA ASP A 70 -13.95 -12.03 -24.64
C ASP A 70 -15.05 -11.39 -23.82
N PHE A 71 -15.40 -12.00 -22.71
CA PHE A 71 -16.34 -11.39 -21.77
C PHE A 71 -15.61 -10.34 -20.97
N ILE A 72 -15.99 -9.08 -21.17
CA ILE A 72 -15.49 -7.99 -20.36
C ILE A 72 -16.42 -7.84 -19.17
N ASN A 73 -15.91 -8.15 -17.97
CA ASN A 73 -16.66 -7.95 -16.76
C ASN A 73 -16.10 -6.71 -16.06
N GLN A 74 -16.99 -5.81 -15.67
CA GLN A 74 -16.61 -4.63 -14.90
C GLN A 74 -16.87 -4.88 -13.44
N VAL A 75 -15.79 -4.83 -12.65
CA VAL A 75 -15.86 -5.06 -11.21
C VAL A 75 -15.71 -3.71 -10.50
N PRO A 76 -16.67 -3.34 -9.62
CA PRO A 76 -16.54 -2.13 -8.83
C PRO A 76 -15.47 -2.30 -7.76
N VAL A 77 -14.62 -1.30 -7.63
CA VAL A 77 -13.62 -1.24 -6.57
C VAL A 77 -13.86 0.03 -5.77
N GLN A 78 -14.04 -0.12 -4.47
CA GLN A 78 -14.19 1.00 -3.57
C GLN A 78 -12.83 1.59 -3.27
N ILE A 79 -12.59 2.80 -3.73
CA ILE A 79 -11.33 3.51 -3.50
C ILE A 79 -11.54 4.52 -2.37
N GLU A 80 -10.65 4.52 -1.41
CA GLU A 80 -10.53 5.58 -0.42
C GLU A 80 -9.08 6.05 -0.36
N GLU A 81 -8.92 7.35 -0.33
CA GLU A 81 -7.60 7.95 -0.24
C GLU A 81 -7.57 8.89 0.94
N TRP A 82 -6.62 8.65 1.83
CA TRP A 82 -6.48 9.41 3.07
C TRP A 82 -5.15 10.12 3.08
N THR A 83 -5.12 11.31 3.66
CA THR A 83 -3.89 12.05 3.88
C THR A 83 -3.79 12.40 5.35
N TYR A 84 -2.64 12.04 5.93
CA TYR A 84 -2.29 12.44 7.29
C TYR A 84 -1.22 13.53 7.23
N ASP A 85 -1.48 14.60 7.92
CA ASP A 85 -0.55 15.72 8.06
C ASP A 85 -0.06 15.76 9.51
N PHE A 86 1.20 15.42 9.71
CA PHE A 86 1.80 15.36 11.03
C PHE A 86 2.52 16.66 11.44
N GLY A 87 2.29 17.74 10.71
CA GLY A 87 2.95 19.00 10.97
C GLY A 87 4.15 19.27 10.07
N ARG A 88 4.78 20.41 10.26
CA ARG A 88 5.80 20.91 9.33
C ARG A 88 7.11 20.14 9.35
N ARG A 89 7.32 19.31 10.35
CA ARG A 89 8.60 18.59 10.53
C ARG A 89 8.56 17.17 9.98
N ARG A 90 7.41 16.73 9.51
CA ARG A 90 7.24 15.38 8.98
C ARG A 90 6.59 15.45 7.61
N PHE A 91 6.90 14.46 6.79
CA PHE A 91 6.20 14.31 5.52
C PHE A 91 4.75 13.91 5.75
N MET A 92 3.86 14.51 4.98
CA MET A 92 2.49 14.04 4.90
C MET A 92 2.47 12.65 4.29
N GLN A 93 1.56 11.81 4.76
CA GLN A 93 1.41 10.45 4.27
C GLN A 93 0.10 10.32 3.51
N PHE A 94 0.20 9.87 2.29
CA PHE A 94 -0.94 9.59 1.43
C PHE A 94 -1.17 8.08 1.41
N LEU A 95 -2.38 7.65 1.73
CA LEU A 95 -2.76 6.26 1.82
C LEU A 95 -3.85 5.95 0.80
N HIS A 96 -3.62 4.95 -0.03
CA HIS A 96 -4.58 4.50 -1.00
C HIS A 96 -5.14 3.14 -0.60
N PHE A 97 -6.43 3.12 -0.31
CA PHE A 97 -7.17 1.91 0.06
C PHE A 97 -8.01 1.42 -1.10
N GLU A 98 -8.03 0.11 -1.30
CA GLU A 98 -8.96 -0.55 -2.22
C GLU A 98 -9.73 -1.60 -1.45
N ASN A 99 -11.05 -1.48 -1.49
CA ASN A 99 -11.96 -2.37 -0.75
C ASN A 99 -11.58 -2.51 0.73
N GLY A 100 -11.18 -1.40 1.34
CA GLY A 100 -10.84 -1.35 2.76
C GLY A 100 -9.45 -1.80 3.13
N ARG A 101 -8.61 -2.16 2.16
CA ARG A 101 -7.24 -2.59 2.41
C ARG A 101 -6.23 -1.59 1.86
N LEU A 102 -5.22 -1.29 2.64
CA LEU A 102 -4.15 -0.37 2.24
C LEU A 102 -3.28 -1.01 1.17
N ILE A 103 -3.29 -0.42 -0.02
CA ILE A 103 -2.56 -0.93 -1.17
C ILE A 103 -1.20 -0.28 -1.30
N TYR A 104 -1.13 1.04 -1.16
CA TYR A 104 0.14 1.73 -1.19
C TYR A 104 0.12 3.00 -0.33
N ILE A 105 1.32 3.43 0.05
CA ILE A 105 1.58 4.64 0.82
C ILE A 105 2.55 5.49 0.03
N ASN A 106 2.26 6.78 -0.08
CA ASN A 106 3.18 7.74 -0.69
C ASN A 106 3.54 8.83 0.32
N ASN A 107 4.82 9.16 0.37
CA ASN A 107 5.26 10.36 1.08
C ASN A 107 4.97 11.58 0.21
N LEU A 108 4.21 12.50 0.76
CA LEU A 108 4.04 13.81 0.16
C LEU A 108 5.09 14.76 0.73
N GLY A 109 5.06 16.03 0.34
CA GLY A 109 5.94 17.02 0.94
C GLY A 109 5.69 17.21 2.43
N TYR A 110 6.45 18.09 3.07
CA TYR A 110 6.28 18.40 4.47
C TYR A 110 4.88 18.91 4.77
N GLY A 111 4.41 18.59 5.95
CA GLY A 111 3.11 19.01 6.42
C GLY A 111 2.98 20.51 6.54
N THR A 112 1.75 20.97 6.56
CA THR A 112 1.41 22.40 6.63
C THR A 112 0.61 22.77 7.85
N LEU A 113 -0.01 21.77 8.50
CA LEU A 113 -0.82 22.05 9.66
C LEU A 113 0.03 22.40 10.86
N ASN A 114 -0.41 23.40 11.63
CA ASN A 114 0.18 23.69 12.94
C ASN A 114 -0.38 22.68 13.94
N GLY A 115 -0.18 21.41 13.62
CA GLY A 115 -0.56 20.35 14.54
C GLY A 115 0.30 20.41 15.80
N SER A 116 -0.23 19.91 16.88
CA SER A 116 0.57 19.66 18.07
C SER A 116 1.74 18.79 17.71
N GLU A 117 2.85 19.40 17.62
CA GLU A 117 4.10 18.68 17.40
C GLU A 117 4.48 17.86 18.63
#